data_cbcf2dbff3f715d13b788b220ee2bfcb
#
_entry.id   cbcf2dbff3f715d13b788b220ee2bfcb
#
_cell.length_a   1.000
_cell.length_b   1.000
_cell.length_c   1.000
_cell.angle_alpha   90.00
_cell.angle_beta   90.00
_cell.angle_gamma   90.00
#
_symmetry.space_group_name_H-M   'P 1'
#
loop_
_entity.id
_entity.type
_entity.pdbx_description
1 polymer ?
#
loop_
_entity_poly.entity_id
_entity_poly.type
_entity_poly.pdbx_seq_one_letter_code
_entity_poly.pdbx_strand_id
1 'polypeptide(L)'
;MAAFEYKALDAKGKSKKGSIEADNARQARQRLKEQGLMPVEMTEAKAKNAKGSQPSTSFKRGISTPDLALITRQISTLVQSGMPLEECLKAVAEQSEKPRIRTMLLAVRSKVTEGYSLADSLSDYPHIFDELFRAMVAAGEKSGHLDAVLERLADYEENRQKMRSKLLQAMIYPIVLVVFAVTIVSFLLATVVPKIVEPIIQMGQELPQSTQFLLASSEFIQDWGIQLLLLTVGAIVLIKTALKKPGVRMSWDRKLLSIPLIGKIAKGINTSRFARTLSICTSSAIPILEGMKVAVDVMSNHHVKQQVLQASDSVREGASLRKALDQTKLFPPMMLHMIASGEQSGQLEQMLTRAADNQDQSFESTVNIALGIFTPALIALMAGLVLFIVMATLMPMLEMNNLMSG
;
A
#
# COMPACT_ATOMS: atom_id res chain seq x y z
N MET A 1 24.28 20.35 -17.27
CA MET A 1 24.84 19.89 -15.96
C MET A 1 24.34 18.50 -15.68
N ALA A 2 25.20 17.54 -15.36
CA ALA A 2 24.82 16.16 -15.03
C ALA A 2 24.83 15.95 -13.50
N ALA A 3 23.94 15.11 -12.97
CA ALA A 3 23.95 14.73 -11.56
C ALA A 3 24.89 13.52 -11.36
N PHE A 4 25.80 13.62 -10.40
CA PHE A 4 26.75 12.56 -10.05
C PHE A 4 26.44 12.04 -8.64
N GLU A 5 26.24 10.74 -8.49
CA GLU A 5 26.24 10.08 -7.19
C GLU A 5 27.67 9.84 -6.74
N TYR A 6 27.98 10.18 -5.49
CA TYR A 6 29.30 9.99 -4.93
C TYR A 6 29.27 9.23 -3.61
N LYS A 7 30.34 8.49 -3.38
CA LYS A 7 30.72 7.96 -2.08
C LYS A 7 32.08 8.58 -1.72
N ALA A 8 32.13 9.40 -0.68
CA ALA A 8 33.30 10.13 -0.26
C ALA A 8 33.61 9.88 1.22
N LEU A 9 34.86 10.06 1.62
CA LEU A 9 35.30 10.03 2.99
C LEU A 9 35.44 11.48 3.51
N ASP A 10 34.97 11.75 4.71
CA ASP A 10 35.22 13.01 5.39
C ASP A 10 36.62 13.01 6.02
N ALA A 11 37.07 14.15 6.58
CA ALA A 11 38.36 14.30 7.23
C ALA A 11 38.58 13.34 8.42
N LYS A 12 37.51 12.70 8.92
CA LYS A 12 37.58 11.71 10.01
C LYS A 12 37.51 10.24 9.50
N GLY A 13 37.61 10.03 8.17
CA GLY A 13 37.55 8.70 7.57
C GLY A 13 36.15 8.08 7.49
N LYS A 14 35.07 8.84 7.83
CA LYS A 14 33.71 8.34 7.78
C LYS A 14 33.14 8.46 6.37
N SER A 15 32.56 7.36 5.85
CA SER A 15 31.96 7.34 4.52
C SER A 15 30.68 8.15 4.47
N LYS A 16 30.63 9.16 3.58
CA LYS A 16 29.42 9.92 3.21
C LYS A 16 29.03 9.60 1.77
N LYS A 17 27.71 9.42 1.56
CA LYS A 17 27.12 9.25 0.23
C LYS A 17 26.22 10.45 -0.05
N GLY A 18 26.21 10.92 -1.29
CA GLY A 18 25.40 12.04 -1.71
C GLY A 18 25.37 12.17 -3.22
N SER A 19 24.74 13.24 -3.70
CA SER A 19 24.74 13.61 -5.11
C SER A 19 25.20 15.07 -5.26
N ILE A 20 25.90 15.34 -6.36
CA ILE A 20 26.41 16.67 -6.71
C ILE A 20 26.20 16.93 -8.19
N GLU A 21 25.80 18.15 -8.54
CA GLU A 21 25.69 18.59 -9.95
C GLU A 21 27.02 19.15 -10.44
N ALA A 22 27.43 18.69 -11.63
CA ALA A 22 28.61 19.24 -12.32
C ALA A 22 28.48 19.00 -13.83
N ASP A 23 29.23 19.75 -14.63
CA ASP A 23 29.23 19.59 -16.08
C ASP A 23 29.97 18.32 -16.52
N ASN A 24 30.93 17.87 -15.70
CA ASN A 24 31.68 16.63 -15.92
C ASN A 24 32.19 16.02 -14.59
N ALA A 25 32.59 14.75 -14.63
CA ALA A 25 33.10 14.02 -13.46
C ALA A 25 34.33 14.68 -12.81
N ARG A 26 35.14 15.42 -13.59
CA ARG A 26 36.34 16.12 -13.08
C ARG A 26 35.96 17.32 -12.20
N GLN A 27 34.96 18.09 -12.64
CA GLN A 27 34.44 19.23 -11.87
C GLN A 27 33.70 18.76 -10.61
N ALA A 28 32.95 17.67 -10.69
CA ALA A 28 32.29 17.06 -9.53
C ALA A 28 33.33 16.65 -8.45
N ARG A 29 34.46 16.04 -8.85
CA ARG A 29 35.55 15.68 -7.94
C ARG A 29 36.21 16.91 -7.30
N GLN A 30 36.36 17.97 -8.05
CA GLN A 30 36.93 19.21 -7.55
C GLN A 30 36.05 19.88 -6.50
N ARG A 31 34.74 20.00 -6.78
CA ARG A 31 33.74 20.53 -5.83
C ARG A 31 33.65 19.71 -4.54
N LEU A 32 33.75 18.38 -4.62
CA LEU A 32 33.79 17.54 -3.42
C LEU A 32 35.05 17.74 -2.59
N LYS A 33 36.23 17.94 -3.23
CA LYS A 33 37.47 18.26 -2.54
C LYS A 33 37.40 19.62 -1.85
N GLU A 34 36.77 20.62 -2.48
CA GLU A 34 36.53 21.95 -1.90
C GLU A 34 35.63 21.88 -0.65
N GLN A 35 34.74 20.89 -0.59
CA GLN A 35 33.90 20.61 0.57
C GLN A 35 34.59 19.71 1.62
N GLY A 36 35.89 19.43 1.48
CA GLY A 36 36.65 18.60 2.42
C GLY A 36 36.32 17.12 2.34
N LEU A 37 35.69 16.65 1.24
CA LEU A 37 35.29 15.27 1.02
C LEU A 37 36.22 14.60 0.00
N MET A 38 36.82 13.47 0.36
CA MET A 38 37.61 12.66 -0.57
C MET A 38 36.73 11.68 -1.34
N PRO A 39 36.49 11.87 -2.66
CA PRO A 39 35.67 10.98 -3.46
C PRO A 39 36.37 9.63 -3.67
N VAL A 40 35.71 8.54 -3.23
CA VAL A 40 36.18 7.16 -3.39
C VAL A 40 35.55 6.53 -4.63
N GLU A 41 34.27 6.81 -4.84
CA GLU A 41 33.50 6.24 -5.94
C GLU A 41 32.55 7.32 -6.48
N MET A 42 32.48 7.46 -7.79
CA MET A 42 31.61 8.43 -8.44
C MET A 42 31.02 7.83 -9.70
N THR A 43 29.69 7.85 -9.79
CA THR A 43 28.93 7.39 -10.94
C THR A 43 28.00 8.47 -11.43
N GLU A 44 27.97 8.67 -12.73
CA GLU A 44 27.00 9.60 -13.35
C GLU A 44 25.59 9.01 -13.17
N ALA A 45 24.68 9.82 -12.64
CA ALA A 45 23.26 9.44 -12.48
C ALA A 45 22.56 9.44 -13.85
N LYS A 46 23.04 8.59 -14.79
CA LYS A 46 22.41 8.41 -16.10
C LYS A 46 21.10 7.65 -15.94
N ALA A 47 20.05 8.19 -16.54
CA ALA A 47 18.90 7.39 -16.95
C ALA A 47 19.40 6.27 -17.86
N LYS A 48 19.48 5.03 -17.35
CA LYS A 48 19.92 3.86 -18.12
C LYS A 48 18.93 3.60 -19.24
N ASN A 49 19.22 4.08 -20.44
CA ASN A 49 18.65 3.52 -21.66
C ASN A 49 19.08 2.06 -21.75
N ALA A 50 18.17 1.16 -21.37
CA ALA A 50 18.38 -0.28 -21.39
C ALA A 50 18.22 -0.83 -22.80
N LYS A 51 19.32 -0.86 -23.59
CA LYS A 51 19.50 -1.93 -24.58
C LYS A 51 20.84 -2.62 -24.28
N GLY A 52 20.77 -3.80 -23.68
CA GLY A 52 21.87 -4.76 -23.63
C GLY A 52 22.72 -4.77 -22.35
N SER A 53 22.16 -4.93 -21.16
CA SER A 53 22.90 -5.43 -19.99
C SER A 53 21.95 -6.25 -19.12
N GLN A 54 22.39 -7.42 -18.69
CA GLN A 54 21.65 -8.32 -17.79
C GLN A 54 21.10 -7.56 -16.58
N PRO A 55 19.90 -7.88 -16.10
CA PRO A 55 19.31 -7.20 -14.97
C PRO A 55 20.10 -7.53 -13.71
N SER A 56 20.97 -6.62 -13.28
CA SER A 56 21.36 -6.59 -11.88
C SER A 56 20.07 -6.41 -11.09
N THR A 57 19.71 -7.36 -10.24
CA THR A 57 18.59 -7.33 -9.31
C THR A 57 18.84 -6.29 -8.20
N SER A 58 19.06 -5.04 -8.59
CA SER A 58 18.90 -3.90 -7.71
C SER A 58 17.40 -3.77 -7.46
N PHE A 59 16.93 -4.17 -6.29
CA PHE A 59 15.58 -3.91 -5.80
C PHE A 59 15.28 -2.42 -6.05
N LYS A 60 14.46 -2.10 -7.05
CA LYS A 60 13.96 -0.76 -7.33
C LYS A 60 12.98 -0.38 -6.21
N ARG A 61 13.53 -0.02 -5.04
CA ARG A 61 12.70 0.45 -3.91
C ARG A 61 12.07 1.78 -4.30
N GLY A 62 10.74 1.86 -4.32
CA GLY A 62 9.99 3.10 -4.47
C GLY A 62 10.30 4.10 -3.33
N ILE A 63 9.81 5.30 -3.42
CA ILE A 63 9.70 6.23 -2.28
C ILE A 63 8.45 5.89 -1.48
N SER A 64 8.39 6.34 -0.22
CA SER A 64 7.19 6.09 0.59
C SER A 64 6.02 6.99 0.15
N THR A 65 4.78 6.56 0.36
CA THR A 65 3.59 7.38 0.04
C THR A 65 3.61 8.74 0.75
N PRO A 66 4.00 8.85 2.04
CA PRO A 66 4.17 10.15 2.69
C PRO A 66 5.20 11.06 2.00
N ASP A 67 6.31 10.49 1.53
CA ASP A 67 7.34 11.27 0.83
C ASP A 67 6.81 11.79 -0.52
N LEU A 68 6.07 10.94 -1.26
CA LEU A 68 5.47 11.35 -2.54
C LEU A 68 4.46 12.48 -2.33
N ALA A 69 3.57 12.35 -1.35
CA ALA A 69 2.61 13.40 -1.02
C ALA A 69 3.31 14.73 -0.65
N LEU A 70 4.36 14.66 0.18
CA LEU A 70 5.11 15.83 0.61
C LEU A 70 5.80 16.54 -0.57
N ILE A 71 6.55 15.82 -1.40
CA ILE A 71 7.25 16.43 -2.53
C ILE A 71 6.26 16.97 -3.57
N THR A 72 5.13 16.28 -3.80
CA THR A 72 4.11 16.77 -4.73
C THR A 72 3.49 18.07 -4.21
N ARG A 73 3.16 18.15 -2.91
CA ARG A 73 2.65 19.39 -2.29
C ARG A 73 3.66 20.51 -2.38
N GLN A 74 4.93 20.26 -2.09
CA GLN A 74 5.99 21.27 -2.17
C GLN A 74 6.16 21.80 -3.60
N ILE A 75 6.22 20.92 -4.60
CA ILE A 75 6.31 21.32 -6.01
C ILE A 75 5.08 22.14 -6.41
N SER A 76 3.87 21.65 -6.07
CA SER A 76 2.61 22.35 -6.36
C SER A 76 2.61 23.77 -5.80
N THR A 77 2.95 23.95 -4.52
CA THR A 77 2.95 25.25 -3.86
C THR A 77 3.95 26.23 -4.52
N LEU A 78 5.14 25.74 -4.88
CA LEU A 78 6.15 26.58 -5.52
C LEU A 78 5.76 26.96 -6.96
N VAL A 79 5.18 26.03 -7.73
CA VAL A 79 4.69 26.31 -9.08
C VAL A 79 3.51 27.29 -9.04
N GLN A 80 2.59 27.18 -8.09
CA GLN A 80 1.51 28.15 -7.88
C GLN A 80 1.99 29.54 -7.52
N SER A 81 3.15 29.65 -6.85
CA SER A 81 3.76 30.95 -6.57
C SER A 81 4.43 31.61 -7.80
N GLY A 82 4.35 30.97 -8.97
CA GLY A 82 4.94 31.46 -10.21
C GLY A 82 6.44 31.18 -10.36
N MET A 83 7.02 30.33 -9.49
CA MET A 83 8.42 29.94 -9.60
C MET A 83 8.63 29.02 -10.81
N PRO A 84 9.70 29.21 -11.62
CA PRO A 84 10.04 28.31 -12.71
C PRO A 84 10.18 26.85 -12.23
N LEU A 85 9.65 25.91 -13.01
CA LEU A 85 9.59 24.48 -12.65
C LEU A 85 10.97 23.90 -12.28
N GLU A 86 12.00 24.29 -13.00
CA GLU A 86 13.39 23.85 -12.74
C GLU A 86 13.92 24.33 -11.38
N GLU A 87 13.52 25.53 -10.94
CA GLU A 87 13.87 26.06 -9.63
C GLU A 87 13.05 25.39 -8.52
N CYS A 88 11.76 25.11 -8.78
CA CYS A 88 10.92 24.32 -7.87
C CYS A 88 11.54 22.95 -7.59
N LEU A 89 11.91 22.22 -8.65
CA LEU A 89 12.52 20.88 -8.54
C LEU A 89 13.85 20.93 -7.76
N LYS A 90 14.66 21.98 -7.99
CA LYS A 90 15.91 22.19 -7.25
C LYS A 90 15.64 22.45 -5.77
N ALA A 91 14.75 23.38 -5.46
CA ALA A 91 14.43 23.75 -4.08
C ALA A 91 13.92 22.55 -3.26
N VAL A 92 13.00 21.77 -3.84
CA VAL A 92 12.46 20.56 -3.19
C VAL A 92 13.55 19.46 -3.06
N ALA A 93 14.44 19.32 -4.04
CA ALA A 93 15.58 18.41 -3.94
C ALA A 93 16.53 18.78 -2.81
N GLU A 94 16.84 20.06 -2.64
CA GLU A 94 17.73 20.57 -1.59
C GLU A 94 17.12 20.42 -0.19
N GLN A 95 15.80 20.59 -0.05
CA GLN A 95 15.07 20.38 1.20
C GLN A 95 14.93 18.89 1.59
N SER A 96 15.07 17.99 0.64
CA SER A 96 14.89 16.57 0.92
C SER A 96 16.06 15.98 1.71
N GLU A 97 15.75 15.41 2.89
CA GLU A 97 16.75 14.72 3.74
C GLU A 97 17.17 13.36 3.15
N LYS A 98 16.35 12.77 2.27
CA LYS A 98 16.57 11.45 1.69
C LYS A 98 17.39 11.56 0.41
N PRO A 99 18.65 11.06 0.38
CA PRO A 99 19.54 11.20 -0.79
C PRO A 99 18.91 10.67 -2.08
N ARG A 100 18.07 9.61 -1.97
CA ARG A 100 17.40 8.99 -3.11
C ARG A 100 16.38 9.93 -3.76
N ILE A 101 15.57 10.64 -2.97
CA ILE A 101 14.58 11.62 -3.46
C ILE A 101 15.32 12.77 -4.12
N ARG A 102 16.36 13.27 -3.44
CA ARG A 102 17.22 14.33 -3.96
C ARG A 102 17.80 13.99 -5.33
N THR A 103 18.43 12.82 -5.47
CA THR A 103 19.01 12.38 -6.75
C THR A 103 17.96 12.24 -7.85
N MET A 104 16.78 11.69 -7.52
CA MET A 104 15.67 11.56 -8.46
C MET A 104 15.19 12.94 -8.96
N LEU A 105 14.93 13.88 -8.04
CA LEU A 105 14.46 15.22 -8.40
C LEU A 105 15.49 16.01 -9.21
N LEU A 106 16.76 15.88 -8.89
CA LEU A 106 17.86 16.50 -9.67
C LEU A 106 17.95 15.88 -11.08
N ALA A 107 17.76 14.57 -11.21
CA ALA A 107 17.73 13.93 -12.53
C ALA A 107 16.52 14.35 -13.37
N VAL A 108 15.33 14.47 -12.75
CA VAL A 108 14.13 15.02 -13.40
C VAL A 108 14.39 16.47 -13.83
N ARG A 109 14.95 17.29 -12.94
CA ARG A 109 15.32 18.68 -13.24
C ARG A 109 16.25 18.77 -14.44
N SER A 110 17.30 17.94 -14.50
CA SER A 110 18.27 17.96 -15.61
C SER A 110 17.55 17.76 -16.94
N LYS A 111 16.64 16.78 -17.04
CA LYS A 111 15.86 16.54 -18.26
C LYS A 111 14.93 17.71 -18.61
N VAL A 112 14.26 18.30 -17.62
CA VAL A 112 13.40 19.47 -17.85
C VAL A 112 14.25 20.66 -18.37
N THR A 113 15.45 20.88 -17.84
CA THR A 113 16.38 21.91 -18.31
C THR A 113 16.90 21.61 -19.74
N GLU A 114 16.99 20.33 -20.12
CA GLU A 114 17.34 19.88 -21.48
C GLU A 114 16.17 20.05 -22.47
N GLY A 115 14.98 20.50 -22.02
CA GLY A 115 13.81 20.76 -22.84
C GLY A 115 12.81 19.59 -22.95
N TYR A 116 12.98 18.51 -22.17
CA TYR A 116 11.97 17.45 -22.10
C TYR A 116 10.79 17.93 -21.26
N SER A 117 9.59 17.38 -21.55
CA SER A 117 8.41 17.60 -20.70
C SER A 117 8.62 17.03 -19.30
N LEU A 118 7.95 17.60 -18.29
CA LEU A 118 7.94 17.04 -16.94
C LEU A 118 7.38 15.62 -16.96
N ALA A 119 6.28 15.39 -17.70
CA ALA A 119 5.66 14.06 -17.84
C ALA A 119 6.63 13.01 -18.40
N ASP A 120 7.40 13.36 -19.45
CA ASP A 120 8.42 12.45 -20.01
C ASP A 120 9.55 12.20 -19.02
N SER A 121 9.98 13.24 -18.29
CA SER A 121 11.03 13.14 -17.28
C SER A 121 10.63 12.24 -16.11
N LEU A 122 9.36 12.29 -15.68
CA LEU A 122 8.79 11.42 -14.65
C LEU A 122 8.62 9.97 -15.10
N SER A 123 8.49 9.74 -16.43
CA SER A 123 8.32 8.41 -17.01
C SER A 123 9.53 7.49 -16.82
N ASP A 124 10.70 8.03 -16.49
CA ASP A 124 11.86 7.22 -16.09
C ASP A 124 11.69 6.55 -14.71
N TYR A 125 10.73 7.02 -13.92
CA TYR A 125 10.47 6.55 -12.56
C TYR A 125 9.04 5.99 -12.39
N PRO A 126 8.61 5.00 -13.21
CA PRO A 126 7.23 4.49 -13.21
C PRO A 126 6.86 3.76 -11.91
N HIS A 127 7.85 3.38 -11.10
CA HIS A 127 7.67 2.78 -9.78
C HIS A 127 7.41 3.81 -8.67
N ILE A 128 7.55 5.11 -8.97
CA ILE A 128 7.30 6.24 -8.06
C ILE A 128 6.07 7.01 -8.54
N PHE A 129 6.07 7.43 -9.80
CA PHE A 129 4.99 8.16 -10.44
C PHE A 129 4.15 7.20 -11.28
N ASP A 130 2.95 6.90 -10.80
CA ASP A 130 2.02 5.99 -11.47
C ASP A 130 1.44 6.62 -12.77
N GLU A 131 0.64 5.85 -13.48
CA GLU A 131 0.05 6.27 -14.76
C GLU A 131 -0.82 7.51 -14.60
N LEU A 132 -1.61 7.58 -13.51
CA LEU A 132 -2.44 8.75 -13.20
C LEU A 132 -1.58 10.01 -13.06
N PHE A 133 -0.52 9.93 -12.25
CA PHE A 133 0.35 11.08 -12.02
C PHE A 133 0.91 11.62 -13.33
N ARG A 134 1.45 10.74 -14.17
CA ARG A 134 2.07 11.12 -15.45
C ARG A 134 1.06 11.65 -16.48
N ALA A 135 -0.11 11.01 -16.58
CA ALA A 135 -1.16 11.44 -17.49
C ALA A 135 -1.69 12.83 -17.11
N MET A 136 -1.87 13.09 -15.81
CA MET A 136 -2.30 14.40 -15.34
C MET A 136 -1.26 15.49 -15.60
N VAL A 137 0.02 15.22 -15.29
CA VAL A 137 1.10 16.17 -15.60
C VAL A 137 1.17 16.47 -17.08
N ALA A 138 1.08 15.45 -17.96
CA ALA A 138 1.06 15.64 -19.41
C ALA A 138 -0.12 16.49 -19.86
N ALA A 139 -1.31 16.29 -19.29
CA ALA A 139 -2.48 17.12 -19.59
C ALA A 139 -2.29 18.57 -19.14
N GLY A 140 -1.73 18.79 -17.95
CA GLY A 140 -1.43 20.11 -17.39
C GLY A 140 -0.39 20.88 -18.23
N GLU A 141 0.66 20.21 -18.68
CA GLU A 141 1.67 20.79 -19.57
C GLU A 141 1.07 21.20 -20.92
N LYS A 142 0.27 20.32 -21.53
CA LYS A 142 -0.39 20.61 -22.82
C LYS A 142 -1.41 21.75 -22.75
N SER A 143 -2.13 21.86 -21.64
CA SER A 143 -3.15 22.90 -21.44
C SER A 143 -2.58 24.21 -20.90
N GLY A 144 -1.33 24.24 -20.44
CA GLY A 144 -0.71 25.38 -19.77
C GLY A 144 -1.18 25.61 -18.33
N HIS A 145 -1.90 24.64 -17.73
CA HIS A 145 -2.45 24.71 -16.37
C HIS A 145 -1.79 23.68 -15.45
N LEU A 146 -0.46 23.62 -15.48
CA LEU A 146 0.32 22.68 -14.67
C LEU A 146 0.16 22.95 -13.18
N ASP A 147 0.00 24.21 -12.78
CA ASP A 147 -0.26 24.66 -11.42
C ASP A 147 -1.51 24.01 -10.81
N ALA A 148 -2.65 24.12 -11.51
CA ALA A 148 -3.93 23.56 -11.07
C ALA A 148 -3.88 22.02 -11.05
N VAL A 149 -3.19 21.40 -12.00
CA VAL A 149 -3.04 19.94 -12.04
C VAL A 149 -2.15 19.43 -10.90
N LEU A 150 -1.04 20.09 -10.60
CA LEU A 150 -0.17 19.72 -9.49
C LEU A 150 -0.86 19.89 -8.13
N GLU A 151 -1.74 20.88 -7.98
CA GLU A 151 -2.56 21.03 -6.77
C GLU A 151 -3.48 19.83 -6.57
N ARG A 152 -4.22 19.44 -7.61
CA ARG A 152 -5.10 18.26 -7.57
C ARG A 152 -4.33 16.96 -7.30
N LEU A 153 -3.14 16.82 -7.87
CA LEU A 153 -2.27 15.68 -7.59
C LEU A 153 -1.77 15.68 -6.15
N ALA A 154 -1.41 16.84 -5.60
CA ALA A 154 -1.01 16.97 -4.21
C ALA A 154 -2.17 16.58 -3.28
N ASP A 155 -3.37 17.10 -3.52
CA ASP A 155 -4.58 16.73 -2.76
C ASP A 155 -4.88 15.23 -2.85
N TYR A 156 -4.73 14.63 -4.03
CA TYR A 156 -4.92 13.20 -4.24
C TYR A 156 -3.91 12.36 -3.44
N GLU A 157 -2.62 12.67 -3.53
CA GLU A 157 -1.58 11.92 -2.80
C GLU A 157 -1.68 12.11 -1.28
N GLU A 158 -2.04 13.32 -0.81
CA GLU A 158 -2.31 13.56 0.60
C GLU A 158 -3.52 12.77 1.12
N ASN A 159 -4.63 12.76 0.37
CA ASN A 159 -5.82 11.99 0.75
C ASN A 159 -5.52 10.48 0.74
N ARG A 160 -4.78 10.00 -0.25
CA ARG A 160 -4.29 8.62 -0.32
C ARG A 160 -3.42 8.26 0.88
N GLN A 161 -2.53 9.16 1.28
CA GLN A 161 -1.71 9.00 2.49
C GLN A 161 -2.57 9.00 3.75
N LYS A 162 -3.47 9.96 3.92
CA LYS A 162 -4.38 10.05 5.07
C LYS A 162 -5.20 8.77 5.22
N MET A 163 -5.80 8.28 4.13
CA MET A 163 -6.55 7.03 4.12
C MET A 163 -5.69 5.84 4.55
N ARG A 164 -4.49 5.71 3.96
CA ARG A 164 -3.55 4.64 4.31
C ARG A 164 -3.12 4.71 5.77
N SER A 165 -2.84 5.92 6.29
CA SER A 165 -2.46 6.13 7.68
C SER A 165 -3.59 5.76 8.64
N LYS A 166 -4.83 6.18 8.35
CA LYS A 166 -6.02 5.78 9.12
C LYS A 166 -6.18 4.27 9.19
N LEU A 167 -6.05 3.57 8.04
CA LEU A 167 -6.15 2.11 7.99
C LEU A 167 -5.04 1.43 8.81
N LEU A 168 -3.80 1.90 8.71
CA LEU A 168 -2.68 1.36 9.47
C LEU A 168 -2.88 1.58 10.97
N GLN A 169 -3.28 2.79 11.39
CA GLN A 169 -3.56 3.11 12.78
C GLN A 169 -4.70 2.25 13.35
N ALA A 170 -5.77 2.08 12.58
CA ALA A 170 -6.90 1.25 12.98
C ALA A 170 -6.53 -0.24 13.13
N MET A 171 -5.51 -0.73 12.43
CA MET A 171 -5.02 -2.11 12.52
C MET A 171 -3.99 -2.33 13.65
N ILE A 172 -3.40 -1.28 14.21
CA ILE A 172 -2.38 -1.44 15.28
C ILE A 172 -2.99 -2.17 16.47
N TYR A 173 -4.13 -1.71 16.97
CA TYR A 173 -4.78 -2.30 18.15
C TYR A 173 -5.16 -3.77 17.94
N PRO A 174 -5.85 -4.19 16.86
CA PRO A 174 -6.12 -5.60 16.58
C PRO A 174 -4.85 -6.46 16.50
N ILE A 175 -3.79 -5.97 15.85
CA ILE A 175 -2.53 -6.73 15.74
C ILE A 175 -1.88 -6.92 17.10
N VAL A 176 -1.78 -5.87 17.91
CA VAL A 176 -1.21 -5.95 19.27
C VAL A 176 -2.00 -6.93 20.11
N LEU A 177 -3.34 -6.86 20.05
CA LEU A 177 -4.22 -7.73 20.83
C LEU A 177 -4.08 -9.20 20.40
N VAL A 178 -4.00 -9.50 19.11
CA VAL A 178 -3.76 -10.85 18.59
C VAL A 178 -2.39 -11.38 19.05
N VAL A 179 -1.33 -10.58 18.93
CA VAL A 179 0.02 -10.98 19.35
C VAL A 179 0.04 -11.28 20.85
N PHE A 180 -0.56 -10.42 21.66
CA PHE A 180 -0.64 -10.60 23.10
C PHE A 180 -1.45 -11.85 23.46
N ALA A 181 -2.58 -12.05 22.78
CA ALA A 181 -3.43 -13.23 22.93
C ALA A 181 -2.69 -14.53 22.64
N VAL A 182 -2.03 -14.61 21.49
CA VAL A 182 -1.25 -15.79 21.09
C VAL A 182 -0.13 -16.04 22.08
N THR A 183 0.54 -14.98 22.56
CA THR A 183 1.62 -15.10 23.55
C THR A 183 1.11 -15.68 24.89
N ILE A 184 -0.01 -15.16 25.41
CA ILE A 184 -0.58 -15.66 26.67
C ILE A 184 -1.02 -17.11 26.53
N VAL A 185 -1.77 -17.45 25.47
CA VAL A 185 -2.24 -18.81 25.26
C VAL A 185 -1.09 -19.79 25.11
N SER A 186 -0.08 -19.43 24.31
CA SER A 186 1.11 -20.28 24.16
C SER A 186 1.86 -20.45 25.48
N PHE A 187 1.98 -19.40 26.28
CA PHE A 187 2.60 -19.47 27.60
C PHE A 187 1.82 -20.39 28.58
N LEU A 188 0.49 -20.24 28.62
CA LEU A 188 -0.38 -21.09 29.43
C LEU A 188 -0.26 -22.56 29.02
N LEU A 189 -0.35 -22.84 27.74
CA LEU A 189 -0.23 -24.19 27.20
C LEU A 189 1.15 -24.80 27.39
N ALA A 190 2.22 -24.03 27.20
CA ALA A 190 3.58 -24.54 27.28
C ALA A 190 4.08 -24.72 28.75
N THR A 191 3.58 -23.91 29.69
CA THR A 191 4.16 -23.85 31.04
C THR A 191 3.18 -24.24 32.14
N VAL A 192 1.93 -23.77 32.05
CA VAL A 192 0.97 -23.93 33.14
C VAL A 192 0.27 -25.29 33.06
N VAL A 193 -0.20 -25.64 31.86
CA VAL A 193 -0.96 -26.90 31.64
C VAL A 193 -0.12 -28.14 32.05
N PRO A 194 1.14 -28.34 31.60
CA PRO A 194 1.94 -29.48 31.97
C PRO A 194 2.13 -29.59 33.50
N LYS A 195 2.46 -28.46 34.17
CA LYS A 195 2.69 -28.43 35.62
C LYS A 195 1.48 -28.85 36.43
N ILE A 196 0.26 -28.60 35.94
CA ILE A 196 -0.97 -28.96 36.65
C ILE A 196 -1.34 -30.42 36.35
N VAL A 197 -1.14 -30.88 35.11
CA VAL A 197 -1.60 -32.21 34.65
C VAL A 197 -0.59 -33.31 35.01
N GLU A 198 0.71 -33.03 35.03
CA GLU A 198 1.78 -34.01 35.29
C GLU A 198 1.63 -34.77 36.64
N PRO A 199 1.32 -34.12 37.78
CA PRO A 199 1.04 -34.83 39.03
C PRO A 199 -0.16 -35.78 38.97
N ILE A 200 -1.18 -35.42 38.20
CA ILE A 200 -2.40 -36.21 38.05
C ILE A 200 -2.12 -37.50 37.26
N ILE A 201 -1.32 -37.38 36.18
CA ILE A 201 -0.86 -38.54 35.40
C ILE A 201 -0.03 -39.49 36.27
N GLN A 202 0.87 -38.95 37.11
CA GLN A 202 1.70 -39.78 38.03
C GLN A 202 0.89 -40.55 39.05
N MET A 203 -0.31 -40.09 39.42
CA MET A 203 -1.25 -40.78 40.29
C MET A 203 -2.05 -41.89 39.60
N GLY A 204 -1.85 -42.11 38.30
CA GLY A 204 -2.51 -43.16 37.51
C GLY A 204 -3.98 -42.93 37.22
N GLN A 205 -4.46 -41.68 37.30
CA GLN A 205 -5.85 -41.34 37.05
C GLN A 205 -6.12 -41.07 35.56
N GLU A 206 -7.27 -41.43 35.07
CA GLU A 206 -7.74 -41.10 33.71
C GLU A 206 -8.09 -39.61 33.64
N LEU A 207 -7.54 -38.92 32.68
CA LEU A 207 -7.79 -37.49 32.45
C LEU A 207 -9.12 -37.30 31.71
N PRO A 208 -9.94 -36.30 32.06
CA PRO A 208 -11.10 -35.88 31.28
C PRO A 208 -10.74 -35.55 29.83
N GLN A 209 -11.67 -35.76 28.88
CA GLN A 209 -11.41 -35.53 27.46
C GLN A 209 -10.94 -34.10 27.17
N SER A 210 -11.50 -33.09 27.87
CA SER A 210 -11.09 -31.68 27.74
C SER A 210 -9.62 -31.46 28.10
N THR A 211 -9.14 -32.13 29.15
CA THR A 211 -7.75 -32.04 29.62
C THR A 211 -6.81 -32.80 28.67
N GLN A 212 -7.22 -33.96 28.16
CA GLN A 212 -6.47 -34.69 27.13
C GLN A 212 -6.27 -33.86 25.86
N PHE A 213 -7.35 -33.19 25.37
CA PHE A 213 -7.26 -32.28 24.24
C PHE A 213 -6.31 -31.09 24.48
N LEU A 214 -6.38 -30.55 25.71
CA LEU A 214 -5.50 -29.44 26.10
C LEU A 214 -4.02 -29.87 26.15
N LEU A 215 -3.75 -31.05 26.69
CA LEU A 215 -2.40 -31.62 26.79
C LEU A 215 -1.83 -31.90 25.39
N ALA A 216 -2.61 -32.56 24.51
CA ALA A 216 -2.22 -32.79 23.12
C ALA A 216 -1.94 -31.47 22.37
N SER A 217 -2.73 -30.42 22.61
CA SER A 217 -2.52 -29.08 22.05
C SER A 217 -1.24 -28.44 22.60
N SER A 218 -0.93 -28.66 23.88
CA SER A 218 0.29 -28.20 24.53
C SER A 218 1.54 -28.85 23.93
N GLU A 219 1.57 -30.17 23.84
CA GLU A 219 2.66 -30.94 23.23
C GLU A 219 2.85 -30.56 21.77
N PHE A 220 1.76 -30.41 21.01
CA PHE A 220 1.83 -29.97 19.63
C PHE A 220 2.46 -28.58 19.48
N ILE A 221 2.16 -27.63 20.36
CA ILE A 221 2.78 -26.28 20.33
C ILE A 221 4.25 -26.34 20.78
N GLN A 222 4.60 -27.17 21.75
CA GLN A 222 5.98 -27.30 22.21
C GLN A 222 6.87 -27.96 21.13
N ASP A 223 6.39 -29.03 20.52
CA ASP A 223 7.17 -29.80 19.55
C ASP A 223 7.21 -29.14 18.16
N TRP A 224 6.08 -28.55 17.74
CA TRP A 224 5.88 -28.05 16.37
C TRP A 224 5.74 -26.52 16.27
N GLY A 225 5.79 -25.78 17.38
CA GLY A 225 5.55 -24.34 17.40
C GLY A 225 6.46 -23.54 16.45
N ILE A 226 7.77 -23.87 16.45
CA ILE A 226 8.74 -23.22 15.56
C ILE A 226 8.50 -23.64 14.11
N GLN A 227 8.22 -24.93 13.86
CA GLN A 227 7.90 -25.46 12.54
C GLN A 227 6.62 -24.83 11.98
N LEU A 228 5.59 -24.66 12.81
CA LEU A 228 4.34 -23.97 12.46
C LEU A 228 4.58 -22.51 12.06
N LEU A 229 5.42 -21.81 12.80
CA LEU A 229 5.80 -20.43 12.48
C LEU A 229 6.54 -20.37 11.13
N LEU A 230 7.49 -21.26 10.90
CA LEU A 230 8.24 -21.36 9.65
C LEU A 230 7.31 -21.76 8.48
N LEU A 231 6.39 -22.70 8.70
CA LEU A 231 5.41 -23.13 7.73
C LEU A 231 4.45 -21.99 7.37
N THR A 232 4.01 -21.22 8.35
CA THR A 232 3.12 -20.07 8.14
C THR A 232 3.84 -19.00 7.31
N VAL A 233 5.08 -18.66 7.65
CA VAL A 233 5.91 -17.73 6.87
C VAL A 233 6.14 -18.28 5.46
N GLY A 234 6.49 -19.57 5.33
CA GLY A 234 6.66 -20.24 4.05
C GLY A 234 5.39 -20.21 3.20
N ALA A 235 4.24 -20.50 3.80
CA ALA A 235 2.93 -20.44 3.12
C ALA A 235 2.62 -19.01 2.62
N ILE A 236 2.89 -17.98 3.43
CA ILE A 236 2.72 -16.58 3.01
C ILE A 236 3.62 -16.25 1.81
N VAL A 237 4.88 -16.72 1.83
CA VAL A 237 5.82 -16.52 0.71
C VAL A 237 5.36 -17.28 -0.53
N LEU A 238 4.92 -18.53 -0.37
CA LEU A 238 4.38 -19.35 -1.47
C LEU A 238 3.13 -18.74 -2.08
N ILE A 239 2.18 -18.27 -1.26
CA ILE A 239 0.98 -17.57 -1.74
C ILE A 239 1.39 -16.30 -2.50
N LYS A 240 2.30 -15.48 -1.96
CA LYS A 240 2.78 -14.27 -2.64
C LYS A 240 3.47 -14.59 -3.98
N THR A 241 4.22 -15.68 -4.07
CA THR A 241 4.87 -16.09 -5.32
C THR A 241 3.90 -16.71 -6.31
N ALA A 242 2.93 -17.52 -5.85
CA ALA A 242 1.86 -18.07 -6.69
C ALA A 242 0.97 -16.97 -7.27
N LEU A 243 0.66 -15.93 -6.50
CA LEU A 243 -0.11 -14.76 -6.94
C LEU A 243 0.64 -13.88 -7.97
N LYS A 244 1.93 -14.11 -8.24
CA LYS A 244 2.63 -13.46 -9.36
C LYS A 244 2.22 -14.05 -10.73
N LYS A 245 1.67 -15.28 -10.76
CA LYS A 245 1.18 -15.89 -11.99
C LYS A 245 -0.20 -15.31 -12.34
N PRO A 246 -0.38 -14.73 -13.55
CA PRO A 246 -1.61 -13.97 -13.89
C PRO A 246 -2.90 -14.81 -13.79
N GLY A 247 -2.89 -16.08 -14.20
CA GLY A 247 -4.07 -16.95 -14.09
C GLY A 247 -4.48 -17.28 -12.66
N VAL A 248 -3.51 -17.54 -11.77
CA VAL A 248 -3.77 -17.79 -10.35
C VAL A 248 -4.32 -16.54 -9.68
N ARG A 249 -3.72 -15.38 -9.98
CA ARG A 249 -4.13 -14.09 -9.44
C ARG A 249 -5.55 -13.73 -9.85
N MET A 250 -5.92 -13.93 -11.11
CA MET A 250 -7.28 -13.69 -11.59
C MET A 250 -8.33 -14.52 -10.84
N SER A 251 -8.06 -15.83 -10.66
CA SER A 251 -8.96 -16.74 -9.94
C SER A 251 -9.07 -16.38 -8.46
N TRP A 252 -7.96 -16.02 -7.83
CA TRP A 252 -7.90 -15.54 -6.45
C TRP A 252 -8.69 -14.24 -6.27
N ASP A 253 -8.44 -13.24 -7.12
CA ASP A 253 -9.09 -11.94 -7.11
C ASP A 253 -10.63 -12.07 -7.28
N ARG A 254 -11.08 -13.00 -8.14
CA ARG A 254 -12.51 -13.31 -8.30
C ARG A 254 -13.10 -13.93 -7.04
N LYS A 255 -12.43 -14.93 -6.44
CA LYS A 255 -12.90 -15.59 -5.20
C LYS A 255 -12.94 -14.60 -4.03
N LEU A 256 -11.97 -13.71 -3.91
CA LEU A 256 -11.91 -12.68 -2.87
C LEU A 256 -13.17 -11.79 -2.87
N LEU A 257 -13.70 -11.45 -4.05
CA LEU A 257 -14.92 -10.64 -4.18
C LEU A 257 -16.20 -11.37 -3.74
N SER A 258 -16.16 -12.70 -3.63
CA SER A 258 -17.31 -13.53 -3.22
C SER A 258 -17.39 -13.72 -1.70
N ILE A 259 -16.31 -13.41 -0.96
CA ILE A 259 -16.28 -13.55 0.50
C ILE A 259 -17.08 -12.39 1.12
N PRO A 260 -18.09 -12.67 1.97
CA PRO A 260 -18.81 -11.61 2.67
C PRO A 260 -17.83 -10.79 3.51
N LEU A 261 -18.04 -9.52 3.68
CA LEU A 261 -17.20 -8.50 4.32
C LEU A 261 -15.91 -8.18 3.54
N ILE A 262 -15.02 -9.15 3.28
CA ILE A 262 -13.77 -8.94 2.52
C ILE A 262 -14.09 -8.50 1.08
N GLY A 263 -15.07 -9.15 0.45
CA GLY A 263 -15.51 -8.77 -0.90
C GLY A 263 -16.13 -7.37 -0.95
N LYS A 264 -16.87 -6.96 0.07
CA LYS A 264 -17.39 -5.57 0.17
C LYS A 264 -16.26 -4.56 0.28
N ILE A 265 -15.26 -4.82 1.12
CA ILE A 265 -14.07 -3.98 1.29
C ILE A 265 -13.27 -3.93 -0.03
N ALA A 266 -13.02 -5.07 -0.66
CA ALA A 266 -12.26 -5.14 -1.91
C ALA A 266 -12.99 -4.41 -3.06
N LYS A 267 -14.31 -4.55 -3.19
CA LYS A 267 -15.13 -3.77 -4.14
C LYS A 267 -15.05 -2.27 -3.81
N GLY A 268 -15.24 -1.90 -2.54
CA GLY A 268 -15.18 -0.51 -2.07
C GLY A 268 -13.85 0.16 -2.43
N ILE A 269 -12.71 -0.48 -2.17
CA ILE A 269 -11.37 0.03 -2.52
C ILE A 269 -11.26 0.29 -4.04
N ASN A 270 -11.70 -0.66 -4.87
CA ASN A 270 -11.52 -0.54 -6.31
C ASN A 270 -12.49 0.48 -6.93
N THR A 271 -13.75 0.52 -6.46
CA THR A 271 -14.73 1.51 -6.94
C THR A 271 -14.43 2.93 -6.47
N SER A 272 -13.95 3.11 -5.24
CA SER A 272 -13.47 4.41 -4.73
C SER A 272 -12.28 4.91 -5.57
N ARG A 273 -11.27 4.07 -5.81
CA ARG A 273 -10.13 4.43 -6.65
C ARG A 273 -10.55 4.80 -8.07
N PHE A 274 -11.43 4.01 -8.68
CA PHE A 274 -11.96 4.31 -10.00
C PHE A 274 -12.68 5.67 -10.03
N ALA A 275 -13.63 5.88 -9.11
CA ALA A 275 -14.42 7.10 -9.04
C ALA A 275 -13.53 8.34 -8.83
N ARG A 276 -12.60 8.25 -7.89
CA ARG A 276 -11.66 9.34 -7.59
C ARG A 276 -10.75 9.64 -8.77
N THR A 277 -10.15 8.63 -9.39
CA THR A 277 -9.26 8.81 -10.54
C THR A 277 -10.02 9.38 -11.73
N LEU A 278 -11.21 8.85 -12.03
CA LEU A 278 -12.02 9.34 -13.14
C LEU A 278 -12.48 10.79 -12.89
N SER A 279 -12.88 11.13 -11.66
CA SER A 279 -13.21 12.50 -11.26
C SER A 279 -12.05 13.46 -11.50
N ILE A 280 -10.84 13.08 -11.07
CA ILE A 280 -9.63 13.89 -11.24
C ILE A 280 -9.28 14.05 -12.72
N CYS A 281 -9.36 12.97 -13.53
CA CYS A 281 -9.10 13.04 -14.96
C CYS A 281 -10.08 13.99 -15.66
N THR A 282 -11.38 13.87 -15.37
CA THR A 282 -12.41 14.73 -16.00
C THR A 282 -12.26 16.18 -15.59
N SER A 283 -11.93 16.46 -14.32
CA SER A 283 -11.69 17.83 -13.86
C SER A 283 -10.38 18.44 -14.38
N SER A 284 -9.49 17.62 -14.92
CA SER A 284 -8.26 18.04 -15.61
C SER A 284 -8.40 18.04 -17.14
N ALA A 285 -9.65 18.05 -17.64
CA ALA A 285 -10.00 18.03 -19.06
C ALA A 285 -9.44 16.83 -19.86
N ILE A 286 -9.11 15.74 -19.18
CA ILE A 286 -8.72 14.48 -19.83
C ILE A 286 -9.98 13.82 -20.39
N PRO A 287 -9.98 13.38 -21.69
CA PRO A 287 -11.11 12.70 -22.28
C PRO A 287 -11.56 11.47 -21.47
N ILE A 288 -12.88 11.27 -21.37
CA ILE A 288 -13.47 10.23 -20.50
C ILE A 288 -12.90 8.82 -20.76
N LEU A 289 -12.68 8.45 -22.02
CA LEU A 289 -12.13 7.15 -22.40
C LEU A 289 -10.67 6.98 -21.97
N GLU A 290 -9.88 8.04 -22.01
CA GLU A 290 -8.51 8.05 -21.51
C GLU A 290 -8.51 8.00 -19.99
N GLY A 291 -9.36 8.80 -19.32
CA GLY A 291 -9.56 8.76 -17.88
C GLY A 291 -10.00 7.39 -17.37
N MET A 292 -10.86 6.66 -18.10
CA MET A 292 -11.23 5.29 -17.75
C MET A 292 -10.05 4.32 -17.79
N LYS A 293 -9.17 4.42 -18.78
CA LYS A 293 -7.96 3.58 -18.88
C LYS A 293 -7.03 3.86 -17.70
N VAL A 294 -6.76 5.13 -17.41
CA VAL A 294 -5.96 5.54 -16.25
C VAL A 294 -6.58 5.04 -14.95
N ALA A 295 -7.91 5.15 -14.81
CA ALA A 295 -8.62 4.68 -13.63
C ALA A 295 -8.55 3.14 -13.45
N VAL A 296 -8.51 2.39 -14.54
CA VAL A 296 -8.29 0.93 -14.50
C VAL A 296 -6.89 0.61 -13.98
N ASP A 297 -5.87 1.36 -14.37
CA ASP A 297 -4.49 1.05 -13.99
C ASP A 297 -4.22 1.21 -12.49
N VAL A 298 -4.91 2.11 -11.81
CA VAL A 298 -4.79 2.28 -10.34
C VAL A 298 -5.59 1.26 -9.53
N MET A 299 -6.43 0.44 -10.15
CA MET A 299 -7.16 -0.62 -9.47
C MET A 299 -6.21 -1.75 -9.07
N SER A 300 -6.50 -2.42 -7.95
CA SER A 300 -5.65 -3.49 -7.43
C SER A 300 -6.12 -4.91 -7.81
N ASN A 301 -7.44 -5.10 -8.00
CA ASN A 301 -8.05 -6.39 -8.32
C ASN A 301 -8.11 -6.60 -9.83
N HIS A 302 -7.48 -7.66 -10.35
CA HIS A 302 -7.38 -7.92 -11.79
C HIS A 302 -8.71 -8.30 -12.42
N HIS A 303 -9.62 -8.95 -11.67
CA HIS A 303 -10.95 -9.26 -12.19
C HIS A 303 -11.77 -7.98 -12.36
N VAL A 304 -11.71 -7.05 -11.39
CA VAL A 304 -12.37 -5.74 -11.51
C VAL A 304 -11.78 -4.93 -12.65
N LYS A 305 -10.44 -4.92 -12.81
CA LYS A 305 -9.77 -4.28 -13.96
C LYS A 305 -10.34 -4.76 -15.29
N GLN A 306 -10.45 -6.06 -15.47
CA GLN A 306 -10.95 -6.65 -16.71
C GLN A 306 -12.40 -6.26 -16.99
N GLN A 307 -13.27 -6.27 -15.97
CA GLN A 307 -14.67 -5.86 -16.12
C GLN A 307 -14.81 -4.38 -16.50
N VAL A 308 -13.99 -3.51 -15.91
CA VAL A 308 -14.03 -2.08 -16.22
C VAL A 308 -13.39 -1.77 -17.57
N LEU A 309 -12.39 -2.55 -18.02
CA LEU A 309 -11.88 -2.44 -19.40
C LEU A 309 -12.97 -2.78 -20.41
N GLN A 310 -13.73 -3.84 -20.21
CA GLN A 310 -14.88 -4.19 -21.06
C GLN A 310 -15.93 -3.07 -21.06
N ALA A 311 -16.20 -2.47 -19.90
CA ALA A 311 -17.08 -1.29 -19.83
C ALA A 311 -16.52 -0.09 -20.61
N SER A 312 -15.19 0.14 -20.59
CA SER A 312 -14.55 1.19 -21.39
C SER A 312 -14.69 0.95 -22.89
N ASP A 313 -14.61 -0.30 -23.33
CA ASP A 313 -14.85 -0.65 -24.75
C ASP A 313 -16.30 -0.39 -25.16
N SER A 314 -17.28 -0.72 -24.29
CA SER A 314 -18.70 -0.40 -24.53
C SER A 314 -18.94 1.10 -24.62
N VAL A 315 -18.27 1.91 -23.78
CA VAL A 315 -18.36 3.40 -23.87
C VAL A 315 -17.75 3.89 -25.17
N ARG A 316 -16.67 3.30 -25.65
CA ARG A 316 -16.06 3.63 -26.95
C ARG A 316 -17.01 3.33 -28.12
N GLU A 317 -17.83 2.30 -28.02
CA GLU A 317 -18.86 1.94 -28.98
C GLU A 317 -20.13 2.79 -28.87
N GLY A 318 -20.16 3.78 -27.97
CA GLY A 318 -21.26 4.75 -27.84
C GLY A 318 -22.26 4.43 -26.73
N ALA A 319 -22.02 3.45 -25.88
CA ALA A 319 -22.87 3.23 -24.71
C ALA A 319 -22.65 4.35 -23.68
N SER A 320 -23.70 4.71 -22.91
CA SER A 320 -23.54 5.64 -21.79
C SER A 320 -22.64 5.03 -20.70
N LEU A 321 -21.85 5.85 -20.02
CA LEU A 321 -20.95 5.43 -18.95
C LEU A 321 -21.72 4.68 -17.84
N ARG A 322 -22.91 5.21 -17.47
CA ARG A 322 -23.80 4.54 -16.52
C ARG A 322 -24.11 3.12 -16.94
N LYS A 323 -24.59 2.91 -18.20
CA LYS A 323 -25.01 1.60 -18.70
C LYS A 323 -23.83 0.63 -18.74
N ALA A 324 -22.67 1.08 -19.20
CA ALA A 324 -21.46 0.27 -19.26
C ALA A 324 -20.99 -0.18 -17.86
N LEU A 325 -20.99 0.71 -16.87
CA LEU A 325 -20.60 0.39 -15.51
C LEU A 325 -21.63 -0.50 -14.77
N ASP A 326 -22.93 -0.32 -15.02
CA ASP A 326 -24.00 -1.15 -14.42
C ASP A 326 -23.89 -2.61 -14.83
N GLN A 327 -23.48 -2.89 -16.06
CA GLN A 327 -23.28 -4.26 -16.56
C GLN A 327 -22.23 -5.02 -15.75
N THR A 328 -21.25 -4.36 -15.17
CA THR A 328 -20.20 -4.99 -14.36
C THR A 328 -20.69 -5.52 -13.01
N LYS A 329 -21.83 -5.01 -12.50
CA LYS A 329 -22.40 -5.32 -11.17
C LYS A 329 -21.41 -5.07 -10.00
N LEU A 330 -20.44 -4.19 -10.20
CA LEU A 330 -19.41 -3.85 -9.22
C LEU A 330 -19.71 -2.55 -8.49
N PHE A 331 -20.36 -1.62 -9.18
CA PHE A 331 -20.54 -0.24 -8.71
C PHE A 331 -21.84 -0.09 -7.91
N PRO A 332 -21.81 0.68 -6.80
CA PRO A 332 -23.01 0.95 -6.02
C PRO A 332 -24.08 1.72 -6.82
N PRO A 333 -25.39 1.43 -6.57
CA PRO A 333 -26.47 2.11 -7.29
C PRO A 333 -26.41 3.64 -7.19
N MET A 334 -26.06 4.18 -6.02
CA MET A 334 -25.94 5.64 -5.82
C MET A 334 -24.91 6.28 -6.75
N MET A 335 -23.74 5.64 -6.92
CA MET A 335 -22.72 6.12 -7.83
C MET A 335 -23.21 6.11 -9.28
N LEU A 336 -23.90 5.03 -9.70
CA LEU A 336 -24.48 4.92 -11.04
C LEU A 336 -25.56 5.98 -11.30
N HIS A 337 -26.35 6.34 -10.28
CA HIS A 337 -27.34 7.43 -10.38
C HIS A 337 -26.67 8.79 -10.53
N MET A 338 -25.60 9.06 -9.78
CA MET A 338 -24.86 10.33 -9.92
C MET A 338 -24.22 10.45 -11.29
N ILE A 339 -23.63 9.38 -11.81
CA ILE A 339 -23.05 9.34 -13.17
C ILE A 339 -24.16 9.60 -14.20
N ALA A 340 -25.31 8.94 -14.09
CA ALA A 340 -26.43 9.16 -15.01
C ALA A 340 -26.92 10.62 -15.01
N SER A 341 -27.05 11.21 -13.81
CA SER A 341 -27.45 12.62 -13.68
C SER A 341 -26.40 13.55 -14.31
N GLY A 342 -25.11 13.26 -14.11
CA GLY A 342 -24.03 14.02 -14.71
C GLY A 342 -23.98 13.92 -16.24
N GLU A 343 -24.23 12.73 -16.81
CA GLU A 343 -24.31 12.52 -18.25
C GLU A 343 -25.49 13.30 -18.88
N GLN A 344 -26.66 13.31 -18.21
CA GLN A 344 -27.86 13.99 -18.70
C GLN A 344 -27.77 15.52 -18.57
N SER A 345 -27.16 16.03 -17.51
CA SER A 345 -27.06 17.47 -17.24
C SER A 345 -25.82 18.12 -17.86
N GLY A 346 -24.90 17.34 -18.43
CA GLY A 346 -23.59 17.84 -18.88
C GLY A 346 -22.63 18.21 -17.75
N GLN A 347 -22.96 17.87 -16.49
CA GLN A 347 -22.16 18.17 -15.28
C GLN A 347 -21.47 16.93 -14.75
N LEU A 348 -20.92 16.11 -15.65
CA LEU A 348 -20.33 14.81 -15.30
C LEU A 348 -19.17 14.97 -14.31
N GLU A 349 -18.32 15.98 -14.48
CA GLU A 349 -17.20 16.29 -13.58
C GLU A 349 -17.66 16.45 -12.12
N GLN A 350 -18.66 17.32 -11.89
CA GLN A 350 -19.16 17.60 -10.55
C GLN A 350 -19.81 16.36 -9.93
N MET A 351 -20.56 15.60 -10.72
CA MET A 351 -21.24 14.39 -10.25
C MET A 351 -20.25 13.26 -9.96
N LEU A 352 -19.17 13.12 -10.73
CA LEU A 352 -18.09 12.17 -10.46
C LEU A 352 -17.34 12.53 -9.18
N THR A 353 -17.07 13.82 -8.93
CA THR A 353 -16.43 14.28 -7.69
C THR A 353 -17.27 13.91 -6.48
N ARG A 354 -18.57 14.20 -6.51
CA ARG A 354 -19.52 13.83 -5.44
C ARG A 354 -19.63 12.31 -5.27
N ALA A 355 -19.64 11.56 -6.38
CA ALA A 355 -19.67 10.10 -6.35
C ALA A 355 -18.41 9.53 -5.69
N ALA A 356 -17.24 10.12 -6.00
CA ALA A 356 -15.97 9.74 -5.39
C ALA A 356 -15.96 10.02 -3.88
N ASP A 357 -16.41 11.22 -3.44
CA ASP A 357 -16.47 11.58 -2.03
C ASP A 357 -17.40 10.64 -1.24
N ASN A 358 -18.59 10.35 -1.79
CA ASN A 358 -19.52 9.39 -1.18
C ASN A 358 -18.94 7.98 -1.11
N GLN A 359 -18.19 7.56 -2.13
CA GLN A 359 -17.58 6.24 -2.17
C GLN A 359 -16.45 6.12 -1.15
N ASP A 360 -15.63 7.17 -0.98
CA ASP A 360 -14.58 7.23 0.02
C ASP A 360 -15.18 7.16 1.44
N GLN A 361 -16.24 7.91 1.72
CA GLN A 361 -16.95 7.89 3.01
C GLN A 361 -17.58 6.51 3.28
N SER A 362 -18.23 5.93 2.27
CA SER A 362 -18.82 4.57 2.39
C SER A 362 -17.77 3.51 2.66
N PHE A 363 -16.60 3.64 2.05
CA PHE A 363 -15.47 2.75 2.30
C PHE A 363 -14.94 2.92 3.72
N GLU A 364 -14.68 4.15 4.20
CA GLU A 364 -14.27 4.43 5.58
C GLU A 364 -15.28 3.84 6.59
N SER A 365 -16.57 4.06 6.37
CA SER A 365 -17.63 3.53 7.24
C SER A 365 -17.61 2.00 7.28
N THR A 366 -17.47 1.34 6.13
CA THR A 366 -17.40 -0.13 6.05
C THR A 366 -16.20 -0.69 6.82
N VAL A 367 -15.04 -0.05 6.69
CA VAL A 367 -13.82 -0.45 7.44
C VAL A 367 -14.00 -0.26 8.94
N ASN A 368 -14.57 0.88 9.36
CA ASN A 368 -14.80 1.17 10.78
C ASN A 368 -15.79 0.18 11.40
N ILE A 369 -16.87 -0.18 10.69
CA ILE A 369 -17.82 -1.21 11.14
C ILE A 369 -17.13 -2.57 11.25
N ALA A 370 -16.34 -2.95 10.25
CA ALA A 370 -15.62 -4.22 10.27
C ALA A 370 -14.68 -4.33 11.48
N LEU A 371 -13.91 -3.28 11.76
CA LEU A 371 -13.00 -3.21 12.90
C LEU A 371 -13.76 -3.13 14.23
N GLY A 372 -14.88 -2.40 14.26
CA GLY A 372 -15.74 -2.30 15.44
C GLY A 372 -16.36 -3.64 15.87
N ILE A 373 -16.67 -4.52 14.90
CA ILE A 373 -17.17 -5.88 15.20
C ILE A 373 -16.00 -6.84 15.53
N PHE A 374 -14.88 -6.70 14.83
CA PHE A 374 -13.73 -7.60 14.98
C PHE A 374 -13.16 -7.57 16.40
N THR A 375 -13.05 -6.38 16.99
CA THR A 375 -12.47 -6.19 18.33
C THR A 375 -13.25 -6.90 19.44
N PRO A 376 -14.58 -6.68 19.63
CA PRO A 376 -15.36 -7.42 20.61
C PRO A 376 -15.40 -8.93 20.36
N ALA A 377 -15.46 -9.34 19.09
CA ALA A 377 -15.45 -10.75 18.74
C ALA A 377 -14.13 -11.44 19.15
N LEU A 378 -13.00 -10.75 18.94
CA LEU A 378 -11.70 -11.25 19.36
C LEU A 378 -11.59 -11.34 20.89
N ILE A 379 -12.06 -10.34 21.62
CA ILE A 379 -12.05 -10.34 23.10
C ILE A 379 -12.93 -11.50 23.62
N ALA A 380 -14.12 -11.69 23.06
CA ALA A 380 -15.02 -12.76 23.46
C ALA A 380 -14.40 -14.15 23.19
N LEU A 381 -13.75 -14.32 22.03
CA LEU A 381 -13.04 -15.54 21.67
C LEU A 381 -11.89 -15.83 22.66
N MET A 382 -11.12 -14.79 23.03
CA MET A 382 -10.03 -14.92 23.98
C MET A 382 -10.52 -15.27 25.39
N ALA A 383 -11.57 -14.59 25.86
CA ALA A 383 -12.16 -14.90 27.15
C ALA A 383 -12.70 -16.34 27.20
N GLY A 384 -13.36 -16.80 26.14
CA GLY A 384 -13.84 -18.18 25.99
C GLY A 384 -12.70 -19.20 26.00
N LEU A 385 -11.60 -18.91 25.33
CA LEU A 385 -10.44 -19.80 25.26
C LEU A 385 -9.71 -19.87 26.60
N VAL A 386 -9.51 -18.74 27.30
CA VAL A 386 -8.93 -18.73 28.65
C VAL A 386 -9.83 -19.47 29.63
N LEU A 387 -11.15 -19.22 29.58
CA LEU A 387 -12.11 -19.96 30.44
C LEU A 387 -12.06 -21.47 30.17
N PHE A 388 -11.97 -21.89 28.92
CA PHE A 388 -11.81 -23.30 28.55
C PHE A 388 -10.54 -23.89 29.15
N ILE A 389 -9.39 -23.20 29.06
CA ILE A 389 -8.13 -23.66 29.64
C ILE A 389 -8.27 -23.81 31.15
N VAL A 390 -8.84 -22.81 31.83
CA VAL A 390 -9.03 -22.85 33.28
C VAL A 390 -9.95 -24.00 33.70
N MET A 391 -11.09 -24.17 33.04
CA MET A 391 -12.01 -25.28 33.37
C MET A 391 -11.38 -26.64 33.08
N ALA A 392 -10.68 -26.81 31.97
CA ALA A 392 -10.02 -28.08 31.64
C ALA A 392 -8.84 -28.43 32.58
N THR A 393 -8.25 -27.43 33.26
CA THR A 393 -7.20 -27.66 34.25
C THR A 393 -7.74 -27.86 35.68
N LEU A 394 -8.86 -27.20 36.04
CA LEU A 394 -9.45 -27.32 37.37
C LEU A 394 -10.32 -28.59 37.53
N MET A 395 -10.97 -29.07 36.45
CA MET A 395 -11.90 -30.20 36.51
C MET A 395 -11.26 -31.47 37.07
N PRO A 396 -10.05 -31.89 36.65
CA PRO A 396 -9.37 -33.04 37.24
C PRO A 396 -9.03 -32.85 38.74
N MET A 397 -8.70 -31.63 39.15
CA MET A 397 -8.38 -31.33 40.55
C MET A 397 -9.63 -31.46 41.46
N LEU A 398 -10.80 -31.04 40.93
CA LEU A 398 -12.08 -31.17 41.65
C LEU A 398 -12.52 -32.64 41.77
N GLU A 399 -12.31 -33.44 40.74
CA GLU A 399 -12.59 -34.89 40.75
C GLU A 399 -11.68 -35.62 41.78
N MET A 400 -10.39 -35.26 41.83
CA MET A 400 -9.47 -35.79 42.83
C MET A 400 -9.90 -35.46 44.27
N ASN A 401 -10.32 -34.21 44.53
CA ASN A 401 -10.74 -33.79 45.86
C ASN A 401 -12.01 -34.55 46.29
N ASN A 402 -12.93 -34.83 45.39
CA ASN A 402 -14.11 -35.64 45.69
C ASN A 402 -13.81 -37.13 45.97
N LEU A 403 -12.77 -37.68 45.35
CA LEU A 403 -12.31 -39.05 45.60
C LEU A 403 -11.52 -39.20 46.94
N MET A 404 -10.90 -38.15 47.39
CA MET A 404 -10.16 -38.14 48.70
C MET A 404 -11.07 -37.82 49.88
N SER A 405 -12.25 -37.26 49.64
CA SER A 405 -13.21 -36.86 50.69
C SER A 405 -14.38 -37.86 50.87
N GLY A 406 -14.49 -38.90 50.07
CA GLY A 406 -15.46 -40.02 50.21
C GLY A 406 -14.74 -41.29 50.62
#